data_52baf648eaf2bb604e366c497064a1d7
#
_entry.id   52baf648eaf2bb604e366c497064a1d7
#
_cell.length_a   1.000
_cell.length_b   1.000
_cell.length_c   1.000
_cell.angle_alpha   90.00
_cell.angle_beta   90.00
_cell.angle_gamma   90.00
#
_symmetry.space_group_name_H-M   'P 1'
#
loop_
_entity.id
_entity.type
_entity.pdbx_description
1 polymer ?
#
loop_
_entity_poly.entity_id
_entity_poly.type
_entity_poly.pdbx_seq_one_letter_code
_entity_poly.pdbx_strand_id
1 'polypeptide(L)'
;PSGQICGANGMANKCGVPAPTCTNLCKNQVVCDGGSTTLTGTVTAPGHDNTATWGTPDPIPNALVYVPNGTVMPFTSGVTCDQCGSDVTGSPLVTTNTGIDGKFTLTNVPCGVPIPLVVQLGRWRRQVTLPAVACCSTTAVPTTSTRLPRNKTEGDIPAIAVVTGSADPMECVLPKIGIDTTEFTDPAGTGRINFYVANGANISGATPTAATLFANLTTMKKYDLIILDCEGAAYDKSAYYNNLLNYTAAGGRIYSTHFGYSFLHGQNQKAPPALNTAWDATATWNVNQTSPPDQSAIIDQSFPKGKTFAQWLKLVAGGTLGQIP
;
A
#
# COMPACT_ATOMS: atom_id res chain seq x y z
N PRO A 1 9.80 -28.29 31.02
CA PRO A 1 9.99 -26.97 30.43
C PRO A 1 9.35 -25.92 31.34
N SER A 2 10.07 -24.86 31.65
CA SER A 2 9.59 -23.77 32.49
C SER A 2 8.39 -23.09 31.85
N GLY A 3 7.31 -22.85 32.60
CA GLY A 3 6.12 -22.16 32.13
C GLY A 3 4.94 -23.04 31.73
N GLN A 4 5.07 -24.36 31.75
CA GLN A 4 3.94 -25.26 31.53
C GLN A 4 3.29 -25.68 32.85
N ILE A 5 1.95 -25.67 32.92
CA ILE A 5 1.18 -26.17 34.05
C ILE A 5 0.22 -27.28 33.59
N CYS A 6 -0.03 -28.27 34.47
CA CYS A 6 -1.01 -29.32 34.23
C CYS A 6 -2.44 -28.73 34.30
N GLY A 7 -3.30 -29.13 33.38
CA GLY A 7 -4.67 -28.63 33.30
C GLY A 7 -4.80 -27.26 32.65
N ALA A 8 -3.75 -26.71 32.00
CA ALA A 8 -3.83 -25.47 31.25
C ALA A 8 -4.94 -25.51 30.19
N ASN A 9 -5.65 -24.43 30.06
CA ASN A 9 -6.77 -24.25 29.09
C ASN A 9 -7.94 -25.25 29.30
N GLY A 10 -8.17 -25.69 30.54
CA GLY A 10 -9.27 -26.60 30.89
C GLY A 10 -9.09 -28.06 30.42
N MET A 11 -7.90 -28.44 29.93
CA MET A 11 -7.61 -29.78 29.48
C MET A 11 -6.99 -30.59 30.66
N ALA A 12 -7.81 -31.38 31.34
CA ALA A 12 -7.34 -32.27 32.40
C ALA A 12 -6.25 -33.18 31.90
N ASN A 13 -5.19 -33.37 32.72
CA ASN A 13 -4.04 -34.26 32.46
C ASN A 13 -3.16 -33.89 31.25
N LYS A 14 -3.28 -32.70 30.69
CA LYS A 14 -2.37 -32.18 29.69
C LYS A 14 -1.57 -31.00 30.24
N CYS A 15 -0.26 -31.02 30.05
CA CYS A 15 0.60 -29.89 30.37
C CYS A 15 0.59 -28.92 29.17
N GLY A 16 0.35 -27.65 29.42
CA GLY A 16 0.36 -26.60 28.43
C GLY A 16 0.76 -25.26 29.04
N VAL A 17 1.09 -24.30 28.18
CA VAL A 17 1.26 -22.93 28.63
C VAL A 17 -0.14 -22.39 28.91
N PRO A 18 -0.40 -21.72 30.07
CA PRO A 18 -1.67 -21.05 30.31
C PRO A 18 -2.01 -20.15 29.14
N ALA A 19 -3.30 -20.11 28.75
CA ALA A 19 -3.75 -19.10 27.80
C ALA A 19 -3.35 -17.73 28.33
N PRO A 20 -2.83 -16.84 27.47
CA PRO A 20 -2.52 -15.47 27.88
C PRO A 20 -3.77 -14.87 28.55
N THR A 21 -3.58 -14.28 29.74
CA THR A 21 -4.70 -13.65 30.46
C THR A 21 -5.33 -12.61 29.56
N CYS A 22 -6.62 -12.77 29.29
CA CYS A 22 -7.39 -11.80 28.52
C CYS A 22 -7.37 -10.45 29.22
N THR A 23 -6.80 -9.44 28.55
CA THR A 23 -6.67 -8.07 29.06
C THR A 23 -7.27 -7.07 28.05
N ASN A 24 -7.56 -5.86 28.49
CA ASN A 24 -8.11 -4.80 27.65
C ASN A 24 -9.41 -5.23 26.92
N LEU A 25 -9.51 -4.95 25.63
CA LEU A 25 -10.69 -5.22 24.81
C LEU A 25 -11.05 -6.71 24.66
N CYS A 26 -10.11 -7.60 24.85
CA CYS A 26 -10.37 -9.03 24.88
C CYS A 26 -11.49 -9.40 25.88
N LYS A 27 -11.62 -8.68 27.01
CA LYS A 27 -12.67 -8.88 28.02
C LYS A 27 -14.08 -8.59 27.49
N ASN A 28 -14.19 -7.87 26.40
CA ASN A 28 -15.45 -7.47 25.80
C ASN A 28 -15.84 -8.36 24.60
N GLN A 29 -15.04 -9.40 24.29
CA GLN A 29 -15.47 -10.45 23.37
C GLN A 29 -16.42 -11.39 24.09
N VAL A 30 -17.64 -11.53 23.58
CA VAL A 30 -18.68 -12.38 24.18
C VAL A 30 -18.93 -13.62 23.35
N VAL A 31 -19.24 -14.72 24.01
CA VAL A 31 -19.74 -15.93 23.36
C VAL A 31 -21.24 -15.74 23.12
N CYS A 32 -21.66 -15.89 21.87
CA CYS A 32 -23.05 -15.76 21.47
C CYS A 32 -23.71 -17.13 21.36
N ASP A 33 -24.98 -17.21 21.74
CA ASP A 33 -25.80 -18.38 21.51
C ASP A 33 -26.30 -18.38 20.05
N GLY A 34 -25.45 -18.91 19.17
CA GLY A 34 -25.65 -18.87 17.72
C GLY A 34 -25.17 -17.55 17.08
N GLY A 35 -24.10 -17.60 16.29
CA GLY A 35 -23.53 -16.44 15.61
C GLY A 35 -22.36 -15.78 16.36
N SER A 36 -22.09 -14.52 16.05
CA SER A 36 -20.99 -13.74 16.64
C SER A 36 -21.27 -12.25 16.57
N THR A 37 -20.56 -11.45 17.36
CA THR A 37 -20.52 -10.01 17.14
C THR A 37 -19.64 -9.75 15.91
N THR A 38 -20.19 -9.10 14.90
CA THR A 38 -19.60 -9.01 13.57
C THR A 38 -19.59 -7.57 13.07
N LEU A 39 -18.47 -7.13 12.50
CA LEU A 39 -18.39 -5.92 11.68
C LEU A 39 -18.30 -6.30 10.21
N THR A 40 -19.05 -5.58 9.37
CA THR A 40 -18.94 -5.66 7.91
C THR A 40 -18.68 -4.28 7.34
N GLY A 41 -18.01 -4.20 6.21
CA GLY A 41 -17.74 -2.93 5.55
C GLY A 41 -16.98 -3.11 4.26
N THR A 42 -16.60 -1.98 3.66
CA THR A 42 -15.78 -1.94 2.43
C THR A 42 -14.59 -1.01 2.64
N VAL A 43 -13.39 -1.49 2.37
CA VAL A 43 -12.19 -0.65 2.31
C VAL A 43 -12.08 -0.07 0.92
N THR A 44 -11.85 1.24 0.84
CA THR A 44 -11.70 1.97 -0.42
C THR A 44 -10.42 2.79 -0.45
N ALA A 45 -10.03 3.22 -1.64
CA ALA A 45 -9.05 4.28 -1.84
C ALA A 45 -9.45 5.53 -1.02
N PRO A 46 -8.54 6.50 -0.80
CA PRO A 46 -8.83 7.70 -0.03
C PRO A 46 -10.08 8.43 -0.54
N GLY A 47 -10.20 8.59 -1.86
CA GLY A 47 -11.37 9.18 -2.52
C GLY A 47 -11.62 10.64 -2.15
N HIS A 48 -12.58 11.25 -2.83
CA HIS A 48 -13.03 12.62 -2.59
C HIS A 48 -14.45 12.62 -2.02
N ASP A 49 -14.81 13.69 -1.30
CA ASP A 49 -16.18 13.85 -0.79
C ASP A 49 -17.17 14.13 -1.92
N ASN A 50 -16.72 14.85 -2.98
CA ASN A 50 -17.53 15.09 -4.16
C ASN A 50 -17.43 13.94 -5.16
N THR A 51 -18.20 12.89 -4.93
CA THR A 51 -18.26 11.73 -5.83
C THR A 51 -18.91 12.01 -7.19
N ALA A 52 -19.67 13.09 -7.31
CA ALA A 52 -20.23 13.50 -8.59
C ALA A 52 -19.15 13.95 -9.59
N THR A 53 -18.06 14.55 -9.07
CA THR A 53 -16.92 14.99 -9.89
C THR A 53 -15.86 13.90 -10.06
N TRP A 54 -15.60 13.14 -8.99
CA TRP A 54 -14.43 12.23 -8.91
C TRP A 54 -14.79 10.76 -9.01
N GLY A 55 -16.07 10.43 -9.01
CA GLY A 55 -16.54 9.05 -8.98
C GLY A 55 -16.51 8.45 -7.57
N THR A 56 -17.02 7.24 -7.46
CA THR A 56 -16.93 6.44 -6.23
C THR A 56 -15.50 5.94 -6.07
N PRO A 57 -14.90 6.06 -4.87
CA PRO A 57 -13.56 5.55 -4.63
C PRO A 57 -13.46 4.05 -4.90
N ASP A 58 -12.38 3.64 -5.57
CA ASP A 58 -12.14 2.25 -5.90
C ASP A 58 -12.00 1.37 -4.66
N PRO A 59 -12.58 0.16 -4.67
CA PRO A 59 -12.39 -0.80 -3.61
C PRO A 59 -10.97 -1.31 -3.55
N ILE A 60 -10.45 -1.51 -2.33
CA ILE A 60 -9.07 -1.97 -2.11
C ILE A 60 -9.08 -3.46 -1.75
N PRO A 61 -8.59 -4.34 -2.64
CA PRO A 61 -8.43 -5.76 -2.35
C PRO A 61 -7.25 -6.01 -1.42
N ASN A 62 -7.36 -7.10 -0.64
CA ASN A 62 -6.31 -7.59 0.25
C ASN A 62 -5.81 -6.57 1.30
N ALA A 63 -6.62 -5.57 1.64
CA ALA A 63 -6.35 -4.71 2.78
C ALA A 63 -6.61 -5.48 4.07
N LEU A 64 -5.70 -5.36 5.03
CA LEU A 64 -5.85 -5.91 6.36
C LEU A 64 -6.80 -5.04 7.18
N VAL A 65 -7.79 -5.66 7.81
CA VAL A 65 -8.71 -5.01 8.75
C VAL A 65 -8.63 -5.74 10.08
N TYR A 66 -8.41 -5.00 11.17
CA TYR A 66 -8.27 -5.63 12.49
C TYR A 66 -8.68 -4.73 13.65
N VAL A 67 -9.00 -5.38 14.77
CA VAL A 67 -9.21 -4.73 16.07
C VAL A 67 -7.98 -4.95 16.94
N PRO A 68 -7.20 -3.92 17.26
CA PRO A 68 -6.05 -4.05 18.14
C PRO A 68 -6.49 -4.20 19.61
N ASN A 69 -5.75 -5.00 20.37
CA ASN A 69 -5.93 -5.13 21.84
C ASN A 69 -5.01 -4.19 22.64
N GLY A 70 -3.99 -3.66 21.99
CA GLY A 70 -2.99 -2.77 22.57
C GLY A 70 -2.69 -1.59 21.64
N THR A 71 -1.68 -0.81 22.01
CA THR A 71 -1.27 0.35 21.22
C THR A 71 -0.72 -0.05 19.85
N VAL A 72 -1.26 0.56 18.81
CA VAL A 72 -0.73 0.46 17.45
C VAL A 72 0.51 1.35 17.36
N MET A 73 1.67 0.75 17.16
CA MET A 73 2.94 1.47 17.10
C MET A 73 3.11 2.18 15.75
N PRO A 74 3.73 3.38 15.73
CA PRO A 74 4.05 4.04 14.48
C PRO A 74 5.02 3.22 13.64
N PHE A 75 4.99 3.38 12.31
CA PHE A 75 5.99 2.80 11.44
C PHE A 75 7.38 3.40 11.68
N THR A 76 8.41 2.58 11.53
CA THR A 76 9.79 3.05 11.49
C THR A 76 9.97 3.98 10.28
N SER A 77 10.65 5.12 10.49
CA SER A 77 10.92 6.06 9.40
C SER A 77 11.89 5.49 8.37
N GLY A 78 11.63 5.77 7.09
CA GLY A 78 12.46 5.32 5.96
C GLY A 78 12.22 3.87 5.57
N VAL A 79 12.98 3.40 4.57
CA VAL A 79 12.86 2.03 4.07
C VAL A 79 13.28 1.02 5.11
N THR A 80 12.51 -0.06 5.18
CA THR A 80 12.82 -1.23 5.99
C THR A 80 12.66 -2.49 5.15
N CYS A 81 13.50 -3.49 5.40
CA CYS A 81 13.41 -4.79 4.74
C CYS A 81 12.35 -5.65 5.43
N ASP A 82 11.11 -5.16 5.45
CA ASP A 82 10.00 -5.85 6.09
C ASP A 82 9.41 -6.90 5.15
N GLN A 83 9.23 -8.11 5.66
CA GLN A 83 8.44 -9.11 4.97
C GLN A 83 6.95 -8.76 5.05
N CYS A 84 6.18 -9.10 4.02
CA CYS A 84 4.74 -8.87 4.00
C CYS A 84 4.07 -9.41 5.27
N GLY A 85 3.42 -8.56 6.04
CA GLY A 85 2.69 -8.94 7.27
C GLY A 85 3.45 -8.75 8.58
N SER A 86 4.72 -8.34 8.56
CA SER A 86 5.52 -8.11 9.78
C SER A 86 5.13 -6.83 10.54
N ASP A 87 4.45 -5.89 9.89
CA ASP A 87 4.17 -4.55 10.44
C ASP A 87 2.83 -4.45 11.19
N VAL A 88 2.22 -5.57 11.55
CA VAL A 88 0.95 -5.55 12.29
C VAL A 88 1.25 -5.41 13.77
N THR A 89 0.96 -4.23 14.31
CA THR A 89 1.17 -3.91 15.73
C THR A 89 -0.15 -3.79 16.48
N GLY A 90 -0.10 -3.65 17.80
CA GLY A 90 -1.29 -3.54 18.63
C GLY A 90 -1.88 -4.87 19.09
N SER A 91 -1.18 -6.00 18.89
CA SER A 91 -1.64 -7.33 19.31
C SER A 91 -3.09 -7.59 18.90
N PRO A 92 -3.38 -7.76 17.60
CA PRO A 92 -4.74 -7.88 17.09
C PRO A 92 -5.55 -8.97 17.77
N LEU A 93 -6.78 -8.66 18.17
CA LEU A 93 -7.75 -9.64 18.68
C LEU A 93 -8.37 -10.45 17.55
N VAL A 94 -8.75 -9.77 16.51
CA VAL A 94 -9.39 -10.32 15.32
C VAL A 94 -8.87 -9.61 14.08
N THR A 95 -8.69 -10.37 13.01
CA THR A 95 -8.16 -9.88 11.73
C THR A 95 -8.93 -10.49 10.56
N THR A 96 -8.99 -9.76 9.46
CA THR A 96 -9.46 -10.25 8.17
C THR A 96 -8.82 -9.46 7.05
N ASN A 97 -8.79 -10.02 5.83
CA ASN A 97 -8.40 -9.30 4.63
C ASN A 97 -9.63 -9.03 3.77
N THR A 98 -9.61 -7.92 3.04
CA THR A 98 -10.68 -7.58 2.10
C THR A 98 -10.65 -8.48 0.87
N GLY A 99 -11.85 -8.76 0.36
CA GLY A 99 -12.05 -9.38 -0.95
C GLY A 99 -11.68 -8.45 -2.12
N ILE A 100 -11.84 -8.93 -3.35
CA ILE A 100 -11.57 -8.16 -4.58
C ILE A 100 -12.43 -6.89 -4.64
N ASP A 101 -13.64 -6.95 -4.12
CA ASP A 101 -14.59 -5.84 -4.03
C ASP A 101 -14.36 -4.93 -2.80
N GLY A 102 -13.23 -5.10 -2.13
CA GLY A 102 -12.88 -4.35 -0.92
C GLY A 102 -13.69 -4.71 0.32
N LYS A 103 -14.65 -5.63 0.22
CA LYS A 103 -15.50 -6.01 1.36
C LYS A 103 -14.77 -6.86 2.36
N PHE A 104 -15.14 -6.67 3.63
CA PHE A 104 -14.65 -7.49 4.73
C PHE A 104 -15.78 -7.91 5.66
N THR A 105 -15.56 -9.01 6.35
CA THR A 105 -16.35 -9.49 7.48
C THR A 105 -15.37 -9.82 8.62
N LEU A 106 -15.53 -9.15 9.75
CA LEU A 106 -14.68 -9.30 10.93
C LEU A 106 -15.54 -9.83 12.08
N THR A 107 -15.37 -11.09 12.42
CA THR A 107 -16.17 -11.80 13.43
C THR A 107 -15.50 -11.78 14.80
N ASN A 108 -16.27 -12.05 15.84
CA ASN A 108 -15.83 -12.08 17.25
C ASN A 108 -15.20 -10.76 17.71
N VAL A 109 -15.70 -9.64 17.23
CA VAL A 109 -15.23 -8.34 17.70
C VAL A 109 -15.73 -8.06 19.12
N PRO A 110 -15.01 -7.25 19.91
CA PRO A 110 -15.50 -6.73 21.18
C PRO A 110 -16.81 -5.98 21.01
N CYS A 111 -17.65 -5.95 22.06
CA CYS A 111 -18.94 -5.25 22.03
C CYS A 111 -19.22 -4.52 23.35
N GLY A 112 -20.24 -3.62 23.33
CA GLY A 112 -20.64 -2.85 24.48
C GLY A 112 -19.67 -1.71 24.88
N VAL A 113 -18.56 -1.54 24.15
CA VAL A 113 -17.54 -0.51 24.35
C VAL A 113 -17.11 0.06 23.00
N PRO A 114 -16.54 1.29 22.95
CA PRO A 114 -15.92 1.79 21.73
C PRO A 114 -14.79 0.88 21.25
N ILE A 115 -14.72 0.67 19.94
CA ILE A 115 -13.80 -0.28 19.30
C ILE A 115 -12.81 0.47 18.41
N PRO A 116 -11.49 0.38 18.64
CA PRO A 116 -10.51 0.81 17.66
C PRO A 116 -10.54 -0.16 16.48
N LEU A 117 -10.72 0.37 15.27
CA LEU A 117 -10.63 -0.39 14.03
C LEU A 117 -9.45 0.14 13.22
N VAL A 118 -8.61 -0.76 12.76
CA VAL A 118 -7.48 -0.43 11.90
C VAL A 118 -7.69 -1.02 10.51
N VAL A 119 -7.46 -0.19 9.50
CA VAL A 119 -7.38 -0.59 8.09
C VAL A 119 -5.96 -0.31 7.61
N GLN A 120 -5.31 -1.32 7.02
CA GLN A 120 -3.90 -1.23 6.61
C GLN A 120 -3.66 -1.88 5.25
N LEU A 121 -2.93 -1.17 4.38
CA LEU A 121 -2.38 -1.70 3.13
C LEU A 121 -0.91 -1.27 3.02
N GLY A 122 0.01 -2.17 3.32
CA GLY A 122 1.42 -1.81 3.47
C GLY A 122 1.58 -0.71 4.52
N ARG A 123 2.16 0.43 4.14
CA ARG A 123 2.33 1.60 5.03
C ARG A 123 1.20 2.62 4.94
N TRP A 124 0.15 2.35 4.18
CA TRP A 124 -1.11 3.05 4.30
C TRP A 124 -1.88 2.46 5.46
N ARG A 125 -2.13 3.24 6.50
CA ARG A 125 -2.83 2.75 7.69
C ARG A 125 -3.68 3.85 8.30
N ARG A 126 -4.93 3.51 8.59
CA ARG A 126 -5.86 4.37 9.30
C ARG A 126 -6.41 3.64 10.50
N GLN A 127 -6.41 4.31 11.64
CA GLN A 127 -7.10 3.85 12.85
C GLN A 127 -8.24 4.79 13.16
N VAL A 128 -9.42 4.25 13.38
CA VAL A 128 -10.60 4.99 13.82
C VAL A 128 -11.16 4.33 15.07
N THR A 129 -11.86 5.11 15.91
CA THR A 129 -12.63 4.56 17.02
C THR A 129 -14.10 4.51 16.63
N LEU A 130 -14.63 3.31 16.52
CA LEU A 130 -16.05 3.09 16.29
C LEU A 130 -16.82 3.24 17.62
N PRO A 131 -18.09 3.70 17.58
CA PRO A 131 -18.94 3.65 18.76
C PRO A 131 -19.17 2.20 19.21
N ALA A 132 -19.63 2.03 20.44
CA ALA A 132 -19.97 0.72 20.94
C ALA A 132 -21.02 0.02 20.05
N VAL A 133 -20.77 -1.24 19.71
CA VAL A 133 -21.69 -2.06 18.91
C VAL A 133 -22.45 -3.02 19.83
N ALA A 134 -23.64 -3.42 19.41
CA ALA A 134 -24.44 -4.41 20.13
C ALA A 134 -23.76 -5.79 20.04
N CYS A 135 -23.76 -6.50 21.16
CA CYS A 135 -23.23 -7.87 21.19
C CYS A 135 -24.10 -8.81 20.36
N CYS A 136 -23.48 -9.86 19.82
CA CYS A 136 -24.17 -10.92 19.07
C CYS A 136 -25.00 -10.41 17.86
N SER A 137 -24.54 -9.33 17.26
CA SER A 137 -25.17 -8.71 16.10
C SER A 137 -24.16 -8.37 15.01
N THR A 138 -24.65 -8.11 13.81
CA THR A 138 -23.83 -7.60 12.71
C THR A 138 -24.03 -6.10 12.57
N THR A 139 -22.92 -5.35 12.57
CA THR A 139 -22.91 -3.90 12.38
C THR A 139 -22.15 -3.56 11.09
N ALA A 140 -22.79 -2.79 10.21
CA ALA A 140 -22.15 -2.25 9.03
C ALA A 140 -21.35 -1.00 9.39
N VAL A 141 -20.07 -0.98 9.00
CA VAL A 141 -19.15 0.17 9.20
C VAL A 141 -19.20 1.05 7.95
N PRO A 142 -19.47 2.35 8.09
CA PRO A 142 -19.51 3.25 6.92
C PRO A 142 -18.14 3.38 6.25
N THR A 143 -18.12 3.56 4.93
CA THR A 143 -16.89 3.70 4.13
C THR A 143 -16.05 4.91 4.55
N THR A 144 -16.66 5.96 5.08
CA THR A 144 -15.97 7.12 5.66
C THR A 144 -15.03 6.74 6.81
N SER A 145 -15.29 5.63 7.50
CA SER A 145 -14.44 5.09 8.58
C SER A 145 -13.43 4.06 8.07
N THR A 146 -13.67 3.43 6.90
CA THR A 146 -12.85 2.32 6.40
C THR A 146 -12.03 2.67 5.15
N ARG A 147 -12.21 3.86 4.55
CA ARG A 147 -11.32 4.34 3.48
C ARG A 147 -9.89 4.54 3.99
N LEU A 148 -8.92 4.41 3.09
CA LEU A 148 -7.54 4.76 3.39
C LEU A 148 -7.39 6.27 3.69
N PRO A 149 -6.34 6.70 4.41
CA PRO A 149 -6.15 8.10 4.78
C PRO A 149 -5.84 8.98 3.57
N ARG A 150 -6.38 10.19 3.54
CA ARG A 150 -6.13 11.23 2.53
C ARG A 150 -4.87 12.02 2.82
N ASN A 151 -4.53 12.14 4.08
CA ASN A 151 -3.37 12.90 4.57
C ASN A 151 -2.85 12.31 5.88
N LYS A 152 -1.69 12.76 6.30
CA LYS A 152 -1.00 12.30 7.52
C LYS A 152 -1.73 12.62 8.83
N THR A 153 -2.75 13.49 8.84
CA THR A 153 -3.55 13.75 10.04
C THR A 153 -4.66 12.72 10.23
N GLU A 154 -5.06 12.03 9.17
CA GLU A 154 -6.03 10.94 9.21
C GLU A 154 -5.40 9.58 9.48
N GLY A 155 -4.10 9.43 9.22
CA GLY A 155 -3.38 8.18 9.39
C GLY A 155 -2.00 8.18 8.73
N ASP A 156 -1.39 7.02 8.64
CA ASP A 156 -0.09 6.86 8.00
C ASP A 156 -0.23 6.82 6.48
N ILE A 157 0.59 7.60 5.79
CA ILE A 157 0.79 7.58 4.34
C ILE A 157 2.27 7.25 4.08
N PRO A 158 2.60 6.33 3.16
CA PRO A 158 3.99 6.06 2.80
C PRO A 158 4.69 7.34 2.30
N ALA A 159 5.97 7.46 2.56
CA ALA A 159 6.78 8.50 1.95
C ALA A 159 7.05 8.14 0.49
N ILE A 160 6.66 9.01 -0.44
CA ILE A 160 6.78 8.77 -1.87
C ILE A 160 7.61 9.87 -2.51
N ALA A 161 8.63 9.49 -3.28
CA ALA A 161 9.28 10.41 -4.21
C ALA A 161 8.68 10.20 -5.61
N VAL A 162 8.23 11.27 -6.25
CA VAL A 162 7.78 11.26 -7.64
C VAL A 162 8.85 11.95 -8.47
N VAL A 163 9.45 11.20 -9.39
CA VAL A 163 10.42 11.71 -10.36
C VAL A 163 9.64 12.03 -11.63
N THR A 164 9.30 13.30 -11.81
CA THR A 164 8.36 13.74 -12.83
C THR A 164 8.95 13.68 -14.23
N GLY A 165 8.19 13.13 -15.16
CA GLY A 165 8.53 13.00 -16.58
C GLY A 165 7.57 13.80 -17.46
N SER A 166 7.99 14.06 -18.71
CA SER A 166 7.21 14.88 -19.65
C SER A 166 6.08 14.11 -20.34
N ALA A 167 6.05 12.77 -20.25
CA ALA A 167 5.12 11.94 -21.01
C ALA A 167 4.03 11.32 -20.13
N ASP A 168 4.35 10.88 -18.91
CA ASP A 168 3.39 10.22 -18.02
C ASP A 168 3.21 11.05 -16.74
N PRO A 169 2.10 11.81 -16.59
CA PRO A 169 1.88 12.67 -15.42
C PRO A 169 1.37 11.84 -14.22
N MET A 170 2.22 10.98 -13.64
CA MET A 170 1.86 10.17 -12.48
C MET A 170 1.56 11.01 -11.23
N GLU A 171 2.12 12.21 -11.17
CA GLU A 171 1.79 13.20 -10.15
C GLU A 171 0.29 13.57 -10.15
N CYS A 172 -0.39 13.46 -11.29
CA CYS A 172 -1.83 13.70 -11.39
C CYS A 172 -2.68 12.51 -10.91
N VAL A 173 -2.13 11.29 -10.87
CA VAL A 173 -2.87 10.10 -10.43
C VAL A 173 -3.12 10.12 -8.92
N LEU A 174 -2.13 10.52 -8.16
CA LEU A 174 -2.19 10.52 -6.70
C LEU A 174 -3.30 11.43 -6.14
N PRO A 175 -3.46 12.68 -6.57
CA PRO A 175 -4.61 13.48 -6.16
C PRO A 175 -5.94 12.92 -6.69
N LYS A 176 -5.99 12.30 -7.88
CA LYS A 176 -7.22 11.70 -8.41
C LYS A 176 -7.74 10.56 -7.54
N ILE A 177 -6.87 9.77 -6.94
CA ILE A 177 -7.30 8.72 -6.00
C ILE A 177 -7.68 9.25 -4.61
N GLY A 178 -7.57 10.57 -4.40
CA GLY A 178 -8.06 11.26 -3.20
C GLY A 178 -6.99 11.60 -2.16
N ILE A 179 -5.71 11.63 -2.52
CA ILE A 179 -4.68 12.16 -1.63
C ILE A 179 -4.82 13.68 -1.58
N ASP A 180 -4.82 14.23 -0.37
CA ASP A 180 -4.94 15.65 -0.12
C ASP A 180 -3.75 16.43 -0.70
N THR A 181 -4.03 17.59 -1.29
CA THR A 181 -3.02 18.44 -1.91
C THR A 181 -1.94 18.91 -0.94
N THR A 182 -2.22 18.96 0.35
CA THR A 182 -1.25 19.31 1.40
C THR A 182 -0.11 18.29 1.56
N GLU A 183 -0.28 17.07 1.03
CA GLU A 183 0.76 16.05 1.05
C GLU A 183 1.80 16.19 -0.08
N PHE A 184 1.53 17.04 -1.08
CA PHE A 184 2.42 17.27 -2.21
C PHE A 184 3.30 18.49 -1.92
N THR A 185 4.58 18.24 -1.64
CA THR A 185 5.55 19.30 -1.31
C THR A 185 6.90 19.03 -1.95
N ASP A 186 7.75 20.07 -2.01
CA ASP A 186 9.19 19.86 -2.21
C ASP A 186 9.77 19.08 -1.02
N PRO A 187 10.91 18.40 -1.16
CA PRO A 187 11.50 17.57 -0.11
C PRO A 187 11.79 18.27 1.21
N ALA A 188 11.90 19.60 1.21
CA ALA A 188 12.04 20.41 2.43
C ALA A 188 10.71 20.65 3.15
N GLY A 189 9.59 20.36 2.50
CA GLY A 189 8.25 20.52 3.07
C GLY A 189 7.87 19.36 3.99
N THR A 190 6.64 19.40 4.48
CA THR A 190 6.14 18.43 5.46
C THR A 190 5.24 17.36 4.87
N GLY A 191 4.92 17.43 3.57
CA GLY A 191 4.10 16.42 2.88
C GLY A 191 4.82 15.09 2.72
N ARG A 192 4.05 14.05 2.48
CA ARG A 192 4.56 12.69 2.33
C ARG A 192 4.93 12.35 0.88
N ILE A 193 4.51 13.19 -0.07
CA ILE A 193 4.77 13.02 -1.49
C ILE A 193 5.64 14.18 -1.97
N ASN A 194 6.88 13.85 -2.32
CA ASN A 194 7.86 14.85 -2.70
C ASN A 194 8.23 14.72 -4.17
N PHE A 195 8.32 15.86 -4.86
CA PHE A 195 8.66 15.90 -6.27
C PHE A 195 10.16 16.13 -6.49
N TYR A 196 10.66 15.46 -7.53
CA TYR A 196 11.98 15.64 -8.11
C TYR A 196 11.86 15.75 -9.63
N VAL A 197 12.32 16.83 -10.20
CA VAL A 197 12.16 17.09 -11.63
C VAL A 197 13.21 16.32 -12.44
N ALA A 198 12.76 15.45 -13.35
CA ALA A 198 13.61 14.98 -14.45
C ALA A 198 13.42 15.90 -15.66
N ASN A 199 12.27 15.82 -16.33
CA ASN A 199 11.88 16.76 -17.38
C ASN A 199 10.36 17.07 -17.38
N GLY A 200 9.68 16.78 -16.28
CA GLY A 200 8.24 16.97 -16.09
C GLY A 200 7.88 18.15 -15.19
N ALA A 201 6.77 18.02 -14.47
CA ALA A 201 6.22 19.05 -13.61
C ALA A 201 7.09 19.34 -12.38
N ASN A 202 6.99 20.56 -11.86
CA ASN A 202 7.53 20.99 -10.57
C ASN A 202 6.41 21.56 -9.70
N ILE A 203 6.61 21.55 -8.37
CA ILE A 203 5.69 22.21 -7.43
C ILE A 203 6.05 23.70 -7.33
N SER A 204 7.34 24.02 -7.34
CA SER A 204 7.86 25.37 -7.20
C SER A 204 9.17 25.54 -7.98
N GLY A 205 9.65 26.75 -8.08
CA GLY A 205 10.98 27.00 -8.66
C GLY A 205 12.14 26.41 -7.84
N ALA A 206 11.89 25.94 -6.62
CA ALA A 206 12.87 25.31 -5.74
C ALA A 206 12.78 23.76 -5.76
N THR A 207 11.88 23.16 -6.54
CA THR A 207 11.78 21.70 -6.67
C THR A 207 13.11 21.13 -7.19
N PRO A 208 13.77 20.23 -6.43
CA PRO A 208 15.10 19.74 -6.81
C PRO A 208 15.01 18.81 -8.02
N THR A 209 16.15 18.65 -8.71
CA THR A 209 16.25 17.71 -9.83
C THR A 209 16.29 16.26 -9.37
N ALA A 210 15.91 15.33 -10.24
CA ALA A 210 16.05 13.90 -10.04
C ALA A 210 17.48 13.47 -9.69
N ALA A 211 18.50 14.15 -10.28
CA ALA A 211 19.90 13.91 -9.97
C ALA A 211 20.21 14.11 -8.47
N THR A 212 19.58 15.08 -7.83
CA THR A 212 19.76 15.34 -6.39
C THR A 212 19.28 14.15 -5.54
N LEU A 213 18.16 13.51 -5.92
CA LEU A 213 17.66 12.31 -5.26
C LEU A 213 18.62 11.14 -5.44
N PHE A 214 18.96 10.83 -6.70
CA PHE A 214 19.69 9.61 -7.04
C PHE A 214 21.18 9.65 -6.68
N ALA A 215 21.77 10.83 -6.57
CA ALA A 215 23.16 10.97 -6.10
C ALA A 215 23.34 10.59 -4.62
N ASN A 216 22.25 10.50 -3.84
CA ASN A 216 22.33 10.30 -2.39
C ASN A 216 21.42 9.15 -1.91
N LEU A 217 22.03 7.99 -1.68
CA LEU A 217 21.34 6.80 -1.18
C LEU A 217 20.62 7.05 0.16
N THR A 218 21.17 7.87 1.05
CA THR A 218 20.53 8.20 2.33
C THR A 218 19.25 9.01 2.10
N THR A 219 19.24 9.89 1.10
CA THR A 219 18.01 10.59 0.70
C THR A 219 16.99 9.65 0.11
N MET A 220 17.40 8.76 -0.81
CA MET A 220 16.50 7.75 -1.37
C MET A 220 15.87 6.88 -0.29
N LYS A 221 16.62 6.45 0.70
CA LYS A 221 16.15 5.61 1.82
C LYS A 221 15.12 6.26 2.75
N LYS A 222 14.85 7.55 2.61
CA LYS A 222 13.75 8.21 3.31
C LYS A 222 12.38 7.86 2.71
N TYR A 223 12.33 7.41 1.47
CA TYR A 223 11.11 7.11 0.72
C TYR A 223 10.82 5.62 0.69
N ASP A 224 9.58 5.26 0.97
CA ASP A 224 9.06 3.90 0.88
C ASP A 224 8.90 3.45 -0.58
N LEU A 225 8.60 4.42 -1.46
CA LEU A 225 8.37 4.22 -2.88
C LEU A 225 8.99 5.38 -3.68
N ILE A 226 9.67 5.05 -4.77
CA ILE A 226 10.07 6.00 -5.80
C ILE A 226 9.29 5.69 -7.07
N ILE A 227 8.56 6.67 -7.60
CA ILE A 227 7.85 6.60 -8.87
C ILE A 227 8.73 7.25 -9.93
N LEU A 228 8.98 6.52 -11.03
CA LEU A 228 9.80 6.94 -12.16
C LEU A 228 8.89 7.14 -13.37
N ASP A 229 8.55 8.37 -13.65
CA ASP A 229 7.69 8.72 -14.76
C ASP A 229 8.45 8.64 -16.10
N CYS A 230 7.73 8.42 -17.17
CA CYS A 230 8.27 8.43 -18.52
C CYS A 230 8.76 9.83 -18.91
N GLU A 231 10.03 9.96 -19.22
CA GLU A 231 10.64 11.20 -19.68
C GLU A 231 10.50 11.44 -21.19
N GLY A 232 9.72 10.62 -21.92
CA GLY A 232 9.55 10.69 -23.37
C GLY A 232 10.67 10.07 -24.19
N ALA A 233 11.78 9.68 -23.56
CA ALA A 233 12.89 8.95 -24.18
C ALA A 233 13.72 8.22 -23.12
N ALA A 234 14.52 7.24 -23.57
CA ALA A 234 15.49 6.55 -22.72
C ALA A 234 16.77 7.40 -22.60
N TYR A 235 16.88 8.15 -21.53
CA TYR A 235 18.07 8.93 -21.21
C TYR A 235 19.09 8.11 -20.41
N ASP A 236 20.38 8.51 -20.46
CA ASP A 236 21.44 7.87 -19.67
C ASP A 236 21.19 8.07 -18.16
N LYS A 237 21.03 6.96 -17.45
CA LYS A 237 20.82 6.88 -16.00
C LYS A 237 21.90 6.07 -15.29
N SER A 238 22.99 5.72 -15.99
CA SER A 238 24.03 4.82 -15.49
C SER A 238 24.68 5.30 -14.18
N ALA A 239 24.80 6.61 -13.99
CA ALA A 239 25.31 7.18 -12.76
C ALA A 239 24.49 6.82 -11.51
N TYR A 240 23.25 6.34 -11.68
CA TYR A 240 22.30 6.08 -10.58
C TYR A 240 22.10 4.59 -10.28
N TYR A 241 22.56 3.69 -11.15
CA TYR A 241 22.28 2.25 -11.05
C TYR A 241 22.67 1.64 -9.69
N ASN A 242 23.85 1.96 -9.20
CA ASN A 242 24.32 1.42 -7.92
C ASN A 242 23.46 1.90 -6.74
N ASN A 243 23.04 3.16 -6.74
CA ASN A 243 22.19 3.69 -5.67
C ASN A 243 20.77 3.12 -5.75
N LEU A 244 20.22 2.92 -6.95
CA LEU A 244 18.93 2.27 -7.14
C LEU A 244 18.96 0.81 -6.68
N LEU A 245 20.01 0.06 -7.02
CA LEU A 245 20.18 -1.31 -6.56
C LEU A 245 20.30 -1.38 -5.04
N ASN A 246 21.11 -0.53 -4.43
CA ASN A 246 21.27 -0.49 -2.98
C ASN A 246 20.00 0.00 -2.25
N TYR A 247 19.21 0.87 -2.89
CA TYR A 247 17.93 1.30 -2.37
C TYR A 247 16.92 0.15 -2.32
N THR A 248 16.78 -0.62 -3.41
CA THR A 248 15.88 -1.77 -3.43
C THR A 248 16.35 -2.91 -2.55
N ALA A 249 17.67 -3.14 -2.46
CA ALA A 249 18.25 -4.11 -1.53
C ALA A 249 17.98 -3.75 -0.06
N ALA A 250 17.79 -2.47 0.26
CA ALA A 250 17.42 -2.02 1.60
C ALA A 250 15.90 -2.10 1.88
N GLY A 251 15.09 -2.56 0.91
CA GLY A 251 13.63 -2.66 1.03
C GLY A 251 12.84 -1.55 0.34
N GLY A 252 13.51 -0.62 -0.36
CA GLY A 252 12.85 0.42 -1.16
C GLY A 252 12.10 -0.18 -2.34
N ARG A 253 11.01 0.48 -2.73
CA ARG A 253 10.17 0.05 -3.86
C ARG A 253 10.28 1.04 -5.00
N ILE A 254 10.25 0.52 -6.23
CA ILE A 254 10.26 1.33 -7.46
C ILE A 254 9.02 0.98 -8.26
N TYR A 255 8.30 2.00 -8.70
CA TYR A 255 7.31 1.92 -9.76
C TYR A 255 7.81 2.69 -10.96
N SER A 256 7.83 2.09 -12.13
CA SER A 256 8.38 2.69 -13.35
C SER A 256 7.38 2.58 -14.48
N THR A 257 7.19 3.66 -15.22
CA THR A 257 6.36 3.71 -16.42
C THR A 257 7.23 3.80 -17.66
N HIS A 258 6.78 3.23 -18.79
CA HIS A 258 7.36 3.31 -20.12
C HIS A 258 8.90 3.49 -20.13
N PHE A 259 9.46 4.63 -20.58
CA PHE A 259 10.91 4.89 -20.61
C PHE A 259 11.57 5.04 -19.22
N GLY A 260 10.80 5.04 -18.15
CA GLY A 260 11.34 4.95 -16.79
C GLY A 260 12.19 3.68 -16.56
N TYR A 261 12.05 2.65 -17.40
CA TYR A 261 12.92 1.47 -17.37
C TYR A 261 14.42 1.82 -17.52
N SER A 262 14.75 2.95 -18.15
CA SER A 262 16.14 3.38 -18.34
C SER A 262 16.89 3.60 -17.03
N PHE A 263 16.19 3.85 -15.94
CA PHE A 263 16.77 3.88 -14.59
C PHE A 263 17.21 2.50 -14.09
N LEU A 264 16.72 1.43 -14.69
CA LEU A 264 16.99 0.06 -14.25
C LEU A 264 17.92 -0.70 -15.19
N HIS A 265 17.75 -0.58 -16.50
CA HIS A 265 18.41 -1.46 -17.46
C HIS A 265 19.41 -0.75 -18.39
N GLY A 266 19.09 0.39 -18.93
CA GLY A 266 20.01 1.19 -19.77
C GLY A 266 20.10 0.84 -21.23
N GLN A 267 19.44 -0.19 -21.71
CA GLN A 267 19.36 -0.51 -23.14
C GLN A 267 18.60 0.60 -23.88
N ASN A 268 19.04 0.92 -25.11
CA ASN A 268 18.44 1.98 -25.95
C ASN A 268 18.53 3.43 -25.44
N GLN A 269 19.36 3.71 -24.50
CA GLN A 269 19.58 5.10 -24.08
C GLN A 269 20.20 5.94 -25.21
N LYS A 270 19.90 7.25 -25.23
CA LYS A 270 20.43 8.18 -26.25
C LYS A 270 21.96 8.28 -26.25
N ALA A 271 22.60 8.04 -25.12
CA ALA A 271 24.04 7.90 -24.94
C ALA A 271 24.29 6.65 -24.10
N PRO A 272 24.26 5.46 -24.71
CA PRO A 272 24.25 4.23 -23.96
C PRO A 272 25.58 4.02 -23.23
N PRO A 273 25.56 3.97 -21.90
CA PRO A 273 26.65 3.47 -21.08
C PRO A 273 26.70 1.95 -21.16
N ALA A 274 27.59 1.35 -20.37
CA ALA A 274 27.53 -0.09 -20.14
C ALA A 274 26.14 -0.52 -19.64
N LEU A 275 25.63 -1.61 -20.20
CA LEU A 275 24.35 -2.19 -19.85
C LEU A 275 24.31 -2.56 -18.37
N ASN A 276 23.23 -2.20 -17.68
CA ASN A 276 23.01 -2.67 -16.31
C ASN A 276 22.34 -4.04 -16.34
N THR A 277 23.04 -5.05 -15.87
CA THR A 277 22.57 -6.44 -15.83
C THR A 277 22.03 -6.86 -14.46
N ALA A 278 22.01 -5.97 -13.48
CA ALA A 278 21.65 -6.28 -12.09
C ALA A 278 20.22 -6.81 -11.95
N TRP A 279 19.33 -6.48 -12.91
CA TRP A 279 17.92 -6.86 -12.88
C TRP A 279 17.57 -7.99 -13.86
N ASP A 280 18.55 -8.54 -14.60
CA ASP A 280 18.30 -9.54 -15.63
C ASP A 280 17.79 -10.87 -15.05
N ALA A 281 18.10 -11.17 -13.79
CA ALA A 281 17.56 -12.32 -13.09
C ALA A 281 16.06 -12.18 -12.71
N THR A 282 15.53 -10.95 -12.74
CA THR A 282 14.16 -10.65 -12.29
C THR A 282 13.23 -10.23 -13.42
N ALA A 283 13.77 -9.81 -14.57
CA ALA A 283 12.99 -9.35 -15.71
C ALA A 283 13.71 -9.64 -17.04
N THR A 284 12.92 -9.93 -18.07
CA THR A 284 13.39 -9.97 -19.46
C THR A 284 13.14 -8.60 -20.09
N TRP A 285 14.18 -7.98 -20.63
CA TRP A 285 14.13 -6.63 -21.18
C TRP A 285 13.98 -6.65 -22.70
N ASN A 286 12.81 -6.32 -23.22
CA ASN A 286 12.48 -6.25 -24.64
C ASN A 286 12.28 -4.80 -25.06
N VAL A 287 13.33 -3.99 -25.05
CA VAL A 287 13.24 -2.53 -25.20
C VAL A 287 13.32 -2.04 -26.67
N ASN A 288 13.65 -2.92 -27.61
CA ASN A 288 13.74 -2.59 -29.05
C ASN A 288 12.47 -2.95 -29.82
N GLN A 289 11.32 -2.87 -29.18
CA GLN A 289 10.05 -3.17 -29.83
C GLN A 289 9.53 -1.96 -30.60
N THR A 290 9.03 -2.20 -31.80
CA THR A 290 8.22 -1.19 -32.52
C THR A 290 6.90 -1.03 -31.77
N SER A 291 6.39 0.20 -31.69
CA SER A 291 5.05 0.42 -31.15
C SER A 291 4.03 -0.45 -31.89
N PRO A 292 3.31 -1.34 -31.19
CA PRO A 292 2.25 -2.11 -31.83
C PRO A 292 1.13 -1.15 -32.28
N PRO A 293 0.32 -1.53 -33.26
CA PRO A 293 -0.93 -0.81 -33.53
C PRO A 293 -1.83 -0.87 -32.30
N ASP A 294 -2.85 -0.03 -32.27
CA ASP A 294 -3.85 -0.01 -31.21
C ASP A 294 -4.40 -1.44 -31.00
N GLN A 295 -4.23 -1.95 -29.81
CA GLN A 295 -4.66 -3.29 -29.42
C GLN A 295 -5.01 -3.35 -27.94
N SER A 296 -5.90 -4.26 -27.59
CA SER A 296 -6.17 -4.55 -26.18
C SER A 296 -4.99 -5.30 -25.55
N ALA A 297 -4.50 -4.81 -24.43
CA ALA A 297 -3.54 -5.53 -23.63
C ALA A 297 -4.22 -6.71 -22.91
N ILE A 298 -3.53 -7.85 -22.85
CA ILE A 298 -4.02 -9.05 -22.18
C ILE A 298 -3.27 -9.23 -20.86
N ILE A 299 -4.03 -9.27 -19.78
CA ILE A 299 -3.48 -9.54 -18.44
C ILE A 299 -3.20 -11.05 -18.34
N ASP A 300 -1.95 -11.41 -18.05
CA ASP A 300 -1.61 -12.80 -17.74
C ASP A 300 -2.27 -13.23 -16.42
N GLN A 301 -3.20 -14.17 -16.51
CA GLN A 301 -3.94 -14.71 -15.38
C GLN A 301 -3.40 -16.07 -14.89
N SER A 302 -2.27 -16.53 -15.40
CA SER A 302 -1.64 -17.79 -14.98
C SER A 302 -1.13 -17.77 -13.54
N PHE A 303 -0.90 -16.58 -12.98
CA PHE A 303 -0.44 -16.39 -11.60
C PHE A 303 -1.46 -15.62 -10.74
N PRO A 304 -1.46 -15.83 -9.40
CA PRO A 304 -2.53 -15.32 -8.53
C PRO A 304 -2.75 -13.81 -8.59
N LYS A 305 -1.67 -13.00 -8.61
CA LYS A 305 -1.80 -11.52 -8.66
C LYS A 305 -2.37 -11.03 -9.99
N GLY A 306 -1.99 -11.63 -11.12
CA GLY A 306 -2.55 -11.30 -12.43
C GLY A 306 -4.04 -11.62 -12.49
N LYS A 307 -4.45 -12.79 -11.97
CA LYS A 307 -5.87 -13.16 -11.88
C LYS A 307 -6.66 -12.17 -11.01
N THR A 308 -6.14 -11.82 -9.83
CA THR A 308 -6.77 -10.84 -8.93
C THR A 308 -6.87 -9.47 -9.59
N PHE A 309 -5.82 -9.02 -10.26
CA PHE A 309 -5.81 -7.73 -10.96
C PHE A 309 -6.83 -7.70 -12.11
N ALA A 310 -6.92 -8.76 -12.91
CA ALA A 310 -7.91 -8.85 -13.99
C ALA A 310 -9.36 -8.77 -13.45
N GLN A 311 -9.64 -9.46 -12.34
CA GLN A 311 -10.95 -9.44 -11.69
C GLN A 311 -11.27 -8.07 -11.09
N TRP A 312 -10.30 -7.44 -10.43
CA TRP A 312 -10.45 -6.10 -9.87
C TRP A 312 -10.68 -5.06 -10.96
N LEU A 313 -9.87 -5.09 -12.04
CA LEU A 313 -10.00 -4.16 -13.15
C LEU A 313 -11.39 -4.28 -13.82
N LYS A 314 -11.87 -5.50 -14.03
CA LYS A 314 -13.24 -5.71 -14.52
C LYS A 314 -14.30 -5.11 -13.60
N LEU A 315 -14.09 -5.18 -12.28
CA LEU A 315 -15.01 -4.62 -11.30
C LEU A 315 -15.06 -3.09 -11.36
N VAL A 316 -13.92 -2.43 -11.46
CA VAL A 316 -13.82 -0.96 -11.36
C VAL A 316 -13.95 -0.24 -12.71
N ALA A 317 -13.46 -0.82 -13.79
CA ALA A 317 -13.47 -0.25 -15.13
C ALA A 317 -14.49 -0.90 -16.08
N GLY A 318 -15.07 -2.03 -15.70
CA GLY A 318 -15.94 -2.80 -16.60
C GLY A 318 -15.16 -3.55 -17.68
N GLY A 319 -15.78 -3.77 -18.85
CA GLY A 319 -15.13 -4.42 -19.99
C GLY A 319 -14.99 -5.95 -19.87
N THR A 320 -14.12 -6.50 -20.69
CA THR A 320 -13.86 -7.95 -20.75
C THR A 320 -12.82 -8.35 -19.71
N LEU A 321 -13.08 -9.46 -18.99
CA LEU A 321 -12.13 -9.96 -18.01
C LEU A 321 -10.76 -10.23 -18.62
N GLY A 322 -9.72 -9.65 -18.06
CA GLY A 322 -8.34 -9.83 -18.47
C GLY A 322 -7.91 -9.00 -19.67
N GLN A 323 -8.74 -8.07 -20.15
CA GLN A 323 -8.40 -7.14 -21.21
C GLN A 323 -8.32 -5.71 -20.69
N ILE A 324 -7.33 -4.97 -21.17
CA ILE A 324 -7.19 -3.51 -21.01
C ILE A 324 -7.33 -2.91 -22.41
N PRO A 325 -8.36 -2.07 -22.62
CA PRO A 325 -8.56 -1.43 -23.93
C PRO A 325 -7.43 -0.48 -24.29
#